data_9832dc1424958876d22944249a6a8e31
#
_entry.id   9832dc1424958876d22944249a6a8e31
#
_cell.length_a   1.000
_cell.length_b   1.000
_cell.length_c   1.000
_cell.angle_alpha   90.00
_cell.angle_beta   90.00
_cell.angle_gamma   90.00
#
_symmetry.space_group_name_H-M   'P 1'
#
loop_
_entity.id
_entity.type
_entity.pdbx_description
1 polymer ?
#
loop_
_entity_poly.entity_id
_entity_poly.type
_entity_poly.pdbx_seq_one_letter_code
_entity_poly.pdbx_strand_id
1 'polypeptide(L)'
;MLTATALGFCALGTGACVTSTAYKNKVEAAYPPIGKAVAVGGETVHVIQEGQAGPPVLMIHGASANAREFTWTLAPRLENTHRVFMADRPGHGYSGRPEDAHNLGVQAAQMAGVLDALAPGEKTVLVGHSFGGAVALRVALDRPDLVKALVLLAPVTHEWGGGGQAWYNSFAAPPLVGPVFSQLLPLVGPGQ
;
A
#
# COMPACT_ATOMS: atom_id res chain seq x y z
N MET A 1 -34.70 -24.90 -10.01
CA MET A 1 -34.17 -23.57 -10.44
C MET A 1 -32.96 -23.05 -9.64
N LEU A 2 -32.83 -23.39 -8.36
CA LEU A 2 -31.67 -22.96 -7.52
C LEU A 2 -30.30 -23.51 -7.95
N THR A 3 -30.22 -24.67 -8.58
CA THR A 3 -28.98 -25.34 -9.00
C THR A 3 -28.31 -24.68 -10.21
N ALA A 4 -29.08 -24.18 -11.16
CA ALA A 4 -28.54 -23.55 -12.38
C ALA A 4 -27.94 -22.17 -12.07
N THR A 5 -28.58 -21.41 -11.15
CA THR A 5 -28.07 -20.11 -10.68
C THR A 5 -26.78 -20.28 -9.87
N ALA A 6 -26.69 -21.27 -8.99
CA ALA A 6 -25.49 -21.53 -8.21
C ALA A 6 -24.29 -21.95 -9.10
N LEU A 7 -24.52 -22.79 -10.11
CA LEU A 7 -23.50 -23.17 -11.10
C LEU A 7 -23.03 -21.96 -11.94
N GLY A 8 -23.93 -21.05 -12.30
CA GLY A 8 -23.60 -19.82 -13.03
C GLY A 8 -22.71 -18.88 -12.20
N PHE A 9 -23.01 -18.69 -10.92
CA PHE A 9 -22.18 -17.89 -10.01
C PHE A 9 -20.80 -18.53 -9.75
N CYS A 10 -20.72 -19.84 -9.61
CA CYS A 10 -19.44 -20.53 -9.49
C CYS A 10 -18.59 -20.40 -10.76
N ALA A 11 -19.15 -20.54 -11.93
CA ALA A 11 -18.43 -20.40 -13.20
C ALA A 11 -17.91 -18.97 -13.42
N LEU A 12 -18.73 -17.95 -13.13
CA LEU A 12 -18.33 -16.53 -13.19
C LEU A 12 -17.24 -16.21 -12.17
N GLY A 13 -17.35 -16.69 -10.93
CA GLY A 13 -16.34 -16.52 -9.89
C GLY A 13 -15.01 -17.17 -10.26
N THR A 14 -15.04 -18.38 -10.80
CA THR A 14 -13.83 -19.09 -11.23
C THR A 14 -13.17 -18.38 -12.42
N GLY A 15 -13.96 -17.93 -13.41
CA GLY A 15 -13.45 -17.16 -14.54
C GLY A 15 -12.79 -15.84 -14.09
N ALA A 16 -13.40 -15.11 -13.16
CA ALA A 16 -12.85 -13.88 -12.62
C ALA A 16 -11.51 -14.11 -11.89
N CYS A 17 -11.43 -15.18 -11.08
CA CYS A 17 -10.18 -15.52 -10.38
C CYS A 17 -9.07 -15.90 -11.35
N VAL A 18 -9.35 -16.69 -12.38
CA VAL A 18 -8.34 -17.10 -13.38
C VAL A 18 -7.81 -15.90 -14.16
N THR A 19 -8.70 -15.00 -14.62
CA THR A 19 -8.30 -13.81 -15.38
C THR A 19 -7.52 -12.83 -14.52
N SER A 20 -7.93 -12.60 -13.27
CA SER A 20 -7.22 -11.74 -12.32
C SER A 20 -5.83 -12.29 -12.00
N THR A 21 -5.71 -13.60 -11.78
CA THR A 21 -4.42 -14.25 -11.52
C THR A 21 -3.49 -14.16 -12.73
N ALA A 22 -4.01 -14.38 -13.94
CA ALA A 22 -3.22 -14.26 -15.17
C ALA A 22 -2.74 -12.83 -15.39
N TYR A 23 -3.60 -11.84 -15.13
CA TYR A 23 -3.23 -10.42 -15.19
C TYR A 23 -2.17 -10.07 -14.15
N LYS A 24 -2.36 -10.48 -12.90
CA LYS A 24 -1.38 -10.31 -11.83
C LYS A 24 0.00 -10.88 -12.24
N ASN A 25 0.03 -12.14 -12.68
CA ASN A 25 1.27 -12.79 -13.08
C ASN A 25 1.97 -12.07 -14.24
N LYS A 26 1.20 -11.54 -15.21
CA LYS A 26 1.73 -10.72 -16.30
C LYS A 26 2.37 -9.43 -15.80
N VAL A 27 1.70 -8.73 -14.89
CA VAL A 27 2.20 -7.48 -14.30
C VAL A 27 3.45 -7.75 -13.45
N GLU A 28 3.44 -8.76 -12.61
CA GLU A 28 4.59 -9.13 -11.77
C GLU A 28 5.80 -9.58 -12.60
N ALA A 29 5.58 -10.25 -13.72
CA ALA A 29 6.64 -10.61 -14.65
C ALA A 29 7.23 -9.39 -15.36
N ALA A 30 6.40 -8.38 -15.69
CA ALA A 30 6.85 -7.15 -16.32
C ALA A 30 7.53 -6.18 -15.33
N TYR A 31 7.11 -6.20 -14.08
CA TYR A 31 7.56 -5.30 -13.01
C TYR A 31 7.96 -6.08 -11.74
N PRO A 32 9.00 -6.92 -11.78
CA PRO A 32 9.41 -7.72 -10.62
C PRO A 32 9.80 -6.82 -9.44
N PRO A 33 9.77 -7.31 -8.19
CA PRO A 33 10.15 -6.55 -7.02
C PRO A 33 11.63 -6.11 -7.13
N ILE A 34 11.90 -4.84 -6.89
CA ILE A 34 13.26 -4.25 -6.91
C ILE A 34 13.78 -3.94 -5.51
N GLY A 35 12.97 -4.18 -4.50
CA GLY A 35 13.29 -3.93 -3.10
C GLY A 35 13.64 -5.21 -2.33
N LYS A 36 13.53 -5.12 -1.02
CA LYS A 36 13.73 -6.22 -0.08
C LYS A 36 12.46 -6.47 0.74
N ALA A 37 12.31 -7.70 1.19
CA ALA A 37 11.27 -8.09 2.14
C ALA A 37 11.74 -7.80 3.58
N VAL A 38 10.95 -7.07 4.35
CA VAL A 38 11.18 -6.76 5.76
C VAL A 38 10.09 -7.43 6.58
N ALA A 39 10.48 -8.27 7.53
CA ALA A 39 9.52 -8.92 8.42
C ALA A 39 9.03 -7.94 9.48
N VAL A 40 7.72 -7.75 9.57
CA VAL A 40 7.08 -6.85 10.54
C VAL A 40 5.79 -7.50 11.06
N GLY A 41 5.72 -7.79 12.35
CA GLY A 41 4.49 -8.28 12.99
C GLY A 41 3.92 -9.58 12.41
N GLY A 42 4.79 -10.48 11.94
CA GLY A 42 4.37 -11.75 11.30
C GLY A 42 4.07 -11.64 9.80
N GLU A 43 4.08 -10.44 9.26
CA GLU A 43 3.88 -10.15 7.84
C GLU A 43 5.17 -9.69 7.16
N THR A 44 5.14 -9.63 5.86
CA THR A 44 6.25 -9.10 5.05
C THR A 44 5.88 -7.74 4.48
N VAL A 45 6.73 -6.75 4.67
CA VAL A 45 6.64 -5.44 4.01
C VAL A 45 7.73 -5.34 2.95
N HIS A 46 7.35 -5.06 1.72
CA HIS A 46 8.29 -4.78 0.64
C HIS A 46 8.76 -3.34 0.73
N VAL A 47 10.08 -3.14 0.72
CA VAL A 47 10.71 -1.83 0.83
C VAL A 47 11.79 -1.68 -0.24
N ILE A 48 11.68 -0.62 -1.04
CA ILE A 48 12.74 -0.19 -1.94
C ILE A 48 13.65 0.76 -1.15
N GLN A 49 14.95 0.56 -1.23
CA GLN A 49 15.92 1.44 -0.59
C GLN A 49 16.83 2.08 -1.63
N GLU A 50 16.94 3.41 -1.58
CA GLU A 50 17.91 4.19 -2.31
C GLU A 50 18.76 5.01 -1.32
N GLY A 51 20.03 5.27 -1.69
CA GLY A 51 20.98 5.88 -0.77
C GLY A 51 21.52 4.92 0.30
N GLN A 52 22.78 5.07 0.64
CA GLN A 52 23.49 4.16 1.56
C GLN A 52 23.88 4.84 2.87
N ALA A 53 23.86 6.16 2.93
CA ALA A 53 24.32 6.95 4.07
C ALA A 53 23.43 8.16 4.35
N GLY A 54 23.59 8.74 5.51
CA GLY A 54 22.84 9.92 5.94
C GLY A 54 21.55 9.60 6.71
N PRO A 55 20.78 10.63 7.11
CA PRO A 55 19.56 10.48 7.89
C PRO A 55 18.50 9.65 7.16
N PRO A 56 17.70 8.82 7.86
CA PRO A 56 16.64 8.05 7.24
C PRO A 56 15.44 8.91 6.85
N VAL A 57 14.86 8.54 5.68
CA VAL A 57 13.59 9.08 5.17
C VAL A 57 12.71 7.88 4.81
N LEU A 58 11.48 7.83 5.31
CA LEU A 58 10.48 6.84 4.89
C LEU A 58 9.40 7.52 4.06
N MET A 59 9.18 7.04 2.84
CA MET A 59 8.14 7.52 1.93
C MET A 59 6.99 6.52 1.87
N ILE A 60 5.76 7.03 2.05
CA ILE A 60 4.51 6.25 2.15
C ILE A 60 3.56 6.72 1.06
N HIS A 61 3.25 5.82 0.13
CA HIS A 61 2.47 6.08 -1.08
C HIS A 61 0.97 6.28 -0.85
N GLY A 62 0.28 6.83 -1.85
CA GLY A 62 -1.17 7.08 -1.85
C GLY A 62 -2.04 5.81 -2.00
N ALA A 63 -3.37 5.98 -2.04
CA ALA A 63 -4.33 4.88 -1.99
C ALA A 63 -4.21 3.88 -3.13
N SER A 64 -3.97 4.34 -4.36
CA SER A 64 -3.91 3.49 -5.58
C SER A 64 -2.49 3.36 -6.14
N ALA A 65 -1.48 3.54 -5.30
CA ALA A 65 -0.08 3.52 -5.69
C ALA A 65 0.69 2.39 -4.97
N ASN A 66 2.00 2.36 -5.14
CA ASN A 66 2.94 1.47 -4.47
C ASN A 66 4.28 2.20 -4.25
N ALA A 67 5.27 1.52 -3.68
CA ALA A 67 6.59 2.09 -3.37
C ALA A 67 7.27 2.76 -4.59
N ARG A 68 7.01 2.32 -5.82
CA ARG A 68 7.58 2.90 -7.03
C ARG A 68 7.13 4.32 -7.34
N GLU A 69 6.08 4.82 -6.68
CA GLU A 69 5.60 6.20 -6.84
C GLU A 69 6.72 7.24 -6.72
N PHE A 70 7.70 6.99 -5.86
CA PHE A 70 8.76 7.94 -5.55
C PHE A 70 10.08 7.68 -6.28
N THR A 71 10.26 6.52 -6.91
CA THR A 71 11.54 6.10 -7.51
C THR A 71 11.99 6.96 -8.69
N TRP A 72 11.05 7.63 -9.37
CA TRP A 72 11.35 8.43 -10.57
C TRP A 72 11.51 9.92 -10.29
N THR A 73 11.07 10.39 -9.12
CA THR A 73 10.95 11.84 -8.89
C THR A 73 11.67 12.29 -7.62
N LEU A 74 11.27 11.80 -6.46
CA LEU A 74 11.71 12.33 -5.18
C LEU A 74 12.93 11.58 -4.62
N ALA A 75 12.94 10.25 -4.69
CA ALA A 75 14.02 9.46 -4.11
C ALA A 75 15.39 9.75 -4.77
N PRO A 76 15.53 9.87 -6.12
CA PRO A 76 16.81 10.19 -6.74
C PRO A 76 17.38 11.55 -6.35
N ARG A 77 16.56 12.46 -5.82
CA ARG A 77 17.01 13.78 -5.35
C ARG A 77 17.57 13.74 -3.93
N LEU A 78 17.30 12.68 -3.21
CA LEU A 78 17.68 12.53 -1.81
C LEU A 78 18.73 11.44 -1.59
N GLU A 79 18.87 10.47 -2.50
CA GLU A 79 19.71 9.27 -2.33
C GLU A 79 21.20 9.56 -2.06
N ASN A 80 21.72 10.70 -2.52
CA ASN A 80 23.11 11.09 -2.31
C ASN A 80 23.36 11.62 -0.89
N THR A 81 22.30 11.98 -0.14
CA THR A 81 22.40 12.62 1.17
C THR A 81 21.59 11.93 2.26
N HIS A 82 20.70 11.02 1.89
CA HIS A 82 19.79 10.34 2.80
C HIS A 82 19.68 8.84 2.46
N ARG A 83 19.35 8.03 3.47
CA ARG A 83 18.84 6.66 3.24
C ARG A 83 17.33 6.76 3.04
N VAL A 84 16.91 6.53 1.81
CA VAL A 84 15.51 6.67 1.42
C VAL A 84 14.87 5.29 1.38
N PHE A 85 13.85 5.08 2.18
CA PHE A 85 13.03 3.88 2.23
C PHE A 85 11.67 4.20 1.62
N MET A 86 11.26 3.45 0.62
CA MET A 86 9.94 3.53 -0.01
C MET A 86 9.23 2.22 0.26
N ALA A 87 8.19 2.25 1.11
CA ALA A 87 7.50 1.05 1.55
C ALA A 87 6.17 0.86 0.83
N ASP A 88 5.90 -0.36 0.39
CA ASP A 88 4.56 -0.77 0.02
C ASP A 88 3.70 -0.90 1.26
N ARG A 89 2.57 -0.16 1.33
CA ARG A 89 1.63 -0.28 2.44
C ARG A 89 0.99 -1.67 2.46
N PRO A 90 0.48 -2.14 3.63
CA PRO A 90 -0.21 -3.43 3.76
C PRO A 90 -1.22 -3.69 2.63
N GLY A 91 -1.08 -4.84 1.98
CA GLY A 91 -1.94 -5.26 0.87
C GLY A 91 -1.71 -4.55 -0.47
N HIS A 92 -0.65 -3.75 -0.59
CA HIS A 92 -0.26 -3.08 -1.84
C HIS A 92 1.09 -3.62 -2.34
N GLY A 93 1.33 -3.47 -3.64
CA GLY A 93 2.58 -3.89 -4.27
C GLY A 93 2.95 -5.33 -3.92
N TYR A 94 4.11 -5.50 -3.32
CA TYR A 94 4.64 -6.80 -2.90
C TYR A 94 4.58 -7.04 -1.39
N SER A 95 3.88 -6.16 -0.64
CA SER A 95 3.67 -6.34 0.79
C SER A 95 2.55 -7.34 1.09
N GLY A 96 2.71 -8.08 2.18
CA GLY A 96 1.67 -8.93 2.75
C GLY A 96 0.41 -8.15 3.12
N ARG A 97 -0.67 -8.89 3.33
CA ARG A 97 -1.98 -8.32 3.69
C ARG A 97 -2.41 -8.88 5.04
N PRO A 98 -2.05 -8.25 6.15
CA PRO A 98 -2.53 -8.63 7.45
C PRO A 98 -4.06 -8.55 7.55
N GLU A 99 -4.62 -9.22 8.55
CA GLU A 99 -6.00 -9.00 8.93
C GLU A 99 -6.19 -7.50 9.23
N ASP A 100 -7.34 -6.96 8.89
CA ASP A 100 -7.63 -5.52 9.04
C ASP A 100 -6.64 -4.56 8.34
N ALA A 101 -6.01 -4.99 7.24
CA ALA A 101 -5.10 -4.14 6.45
C ALA A 101 -5.70 -2.79 6.03
N HIS A 102 -7.03 -2.64 6.03
CA HIS A 102 -7.74 -1.39 5.79
C HIS A 102 -7.68 -0.41 6.98
N ASN A 103 -7.42 -0.90 8.19
CA ASN A 103 -7.35 -0.10 9.40
C ASN A 103 -6.09 0.78 9.40
N LEU A 104 -6.28 2.08 9.65
CA LEU A 104 -5.19 3.05 9.66
C LEU A 104 -4.12 2.74 10.73
N GLY A 105 -4.54 2.24 11.89
CA GLY A 105 -3.62 1.84 12.96
C GLY A 105 -2.75 0.65 12.57
N VAL A 106 -3.32 -0.35 11.88
CA VAL A 106 -2.57 -1.51 11.36
C VAL A 106 -1.54 -1.04 10.32
N GLN A 107 -1.92 -0.16 9.42
CA GLN A 107 -0.99 0.40 8.43
C GLN A 107 0.14 1.20 9.09
N ALA A 108 -0.19 2.03 10.07
CA ALA A 108 0.81 2.80 10.81
C ALA A 108 1.77 1.91 11.61
N ALA A 109 1.25 0.88 12.28
CA ALA A 109 2.07 -0.08 13.02
C ALA A 109 3.06 -0.82 12.10
N GLN A 110 2.64 -1.19 10.89
CA GLN A 110 3.53 -1.81 9.89
C GLN A 110 4.63 -0.84 9.43
N MET A 111 4.30 0.42 9.16
CA MET A 111 5.29 1.43 8.77
C MET A 111 6.27 1.74 9.93
N ALA A 112 5.79 1.79 11.16
CA ALA A 112 6.63 1.91 12.34
C ALA A 112 7.59 0.72 12.49
N GLY A 113 7.09 -0.51 12.29
CA GLY A 113 7.92 -1.71 12.31
C GLY A 113 9.01 -1.74 11.23
N VAL A 114 8.75 -1.15 10.05
CA VAL A 114 9.79 -0.94 9.03
C VAL A 114 10.90 -0.04 9.57
N LEU A 115 10.56 1.02 10.29
CA LEU A 115 11.56 1.93 10.89
C LEU A 115 12.36 1.24 12.01
N ASP A 116 11.68 0.50 12.87
CA ASP A 116 12.34 -0.28 13.93
C ASP A 116 13.36 -1.28 13.34
N ALA A 117 13.08 -1.85 12.17
CA ALA A 117 13.95 -2.81 11.49
C ALA A 117 15.09 -2.17 10.68
N LEU A 118 14.85 -1.04 10.02
CA LEU A 118 15.79 -0.46 9.05
C LEU A 118 16.55 0.78 9.55
N ALA A 119 16.04 1.43 10.58
CA ALA A 119 16.65 2.61 11.20
C ALA A 119 16.54 2.57 12.74
N PRO A 120 16.97 1.48 13.41
CA PRO A 120 16.78 1.29 14.84
C PRO A 120 17.43 2.41 15.63
N GLY A 121 16.65 3.03 16.52
CA GLY A 121 17.11 4.12 17.39
C GLY A 121 17.29 5.47 16.70
N GLU A 122 16.97 5.59 15.41
CA GLU A 122 17.07 6.83 14.65
C GLU A 122 15.70 7.47 14.42
N LYS A 123 15.63 8.78 14.57
CA LYS A 123 14.44 9.54 14.17
C LYS A 123 14.44 9.78 12.67
N THR A 124 13.33 9.42 12.03
CA THR A 124 13.13 9.40 10.58
C THR A 124 12.23 10.54 10.12
N VAL A 125 12.54 11.14 8.98
CA VAL A 125 11.61 12.03 8.27
C VAL A 125 10.58 11.16 7.54
N LEU A 126 9.29 11.35 7.82
CA LEU A 126 8.21 10.67 7.12
C LEU A 126 7.69 11.55 5.99
N VAL A 127 7.64 11.01 4.79
CA VAL A 127 7.01 11.64 3.61
C VAL A 127 5.76 10.84 3.29
N GLY A 128 4.59 11.45 3.40
CA GLY A 128 3.32 10.80 3.10
C GLY A 128 2.57 11.50 1.98
N HIS A 129 2.24 10.76 0.91
CA HIS A 129 1.43 11.27 -0.18
C HIS A 129 -0.02 10.80 -0.03
N SER A 130 -0.99 11.71 -0.19
CA SER A 130 -2.42 11.42 -0.18
C SER A 130 -2.81 10.59 1.08
N PHE A 131 -3.32 9.37 0.92
CA PHE A 131 -3.62 8.45 2.02
C PHE A 131 -2.38 8.06 2.84
N GLY A 132 -1.21 7.98 2.21
CA GLY A 132 0.08 7.80 2.92
C GLY A 132 0.37 8.92 3.91
N GLY A 133 -0.17 10.12 3.67
CA GLY A 133 -0.11 11.24 4.63
C GLY A 133 -0.89 10.94 5.91
N ALA A 134 -2.07 10.33 5.82
CA ALA A 134 -2.84 9.89 6.99
C ALA A 134 -2.07 8.82 7.78
N VAL A 135 -1.43 7.87 7.07
CA VAL A 135 -0.59 6.84 7.69
C VAL A 135 0.61 7.47 8.40
N ALA A 136 1.31 8.41 7.75
CA ALA A 136 2.46 9.10 8.35
C ALA A 136 2.08 9.90 9.61
N LEU A 137 0.93 10.60 9.58
CA LEU A 137 0.38 11.29 10.75
C LEU A 137 0.07 10.31 11.88
N ARG A 138 -0.51 9.16 11.56
CA ARG A 138 -0.83 8.14 12.56
C ARG A 138 0.44 7.55 13.17
N VAL A 139 1.50 7.28 12.38
CA VAL A 139 2.80 6.88 12.92
C VAL A 139 3.35 7.94 13.88
N ALA A 140 3.28 9.23 13.52
CA ALA A 140 3.79 10.30 14.37
C ALA A 140 3.02 10.44 15.70
N LEU A 141 1.73 10.10 15.72
CA LEU A 141 0.92 10.10 16.93
C LEU A 141 1.21 8.88 17.82
N ASP A 142 1.33 7.70 17.22
CA ASP A 142 1.50 6.44 17.94
C ASP A 142 2.96 6.21 18.37
N ARG A 143 3.94 6.66 17.56
CA ARG A 143 5.38 6.44 17.74
C ARG A 143 6.18 7.74 17.50
N PRO A 144 5.96 8.79 18.33
CA PRO A 144 6.69 10.06 18.22
C PRO A 144 8.21 9.91 18.47
N ASP A 145 8.62 8.81 19.08
CA ASP A 145 10.01 8.43 19.28
C ASP A 145 10.74 8.17 17.94
N LEU A 146 10.05 7.66 16.94
CA LEU A 146 10.60 7.34 15.62
C LEU A 146 10.61 8.54 14.65
N VAL A 147 9.86 9.59 14.93
CA VAL A 147 9.60 10.66 13.95
C VAL A 147 10.42 11.90 14.25
N LYS A 148 11.20 12.34 13.25
CA LYS A 148 11.94 13.58 13.26
C LYS A 148 11.12 14.74 12.72
N ALA A 149 10.44 14.51 11.60
CA ALA A 149 9.61 15.49 10.92
C ALA A 149 8.61 14.80 9.98
N LEU A 150 7.57 15.52 9.59
CA LEU A 150 6.58 15.14 8.60
C LEU A 150 6.66 16.03 7.36
N VAL A 151 6.63 15.41 6.19
CA VAL A 151 6.42 16.07 4.90
C VAL A 151 5.14 15.49 4.31
N LEU A 152 4.13 16.30 4.17
CA LEU A 152 2.79 15.88 3.76
C LEU A 152 2.49 16.44 2.35
N LEU A 153 2.36 15.54 1.39
CA LEU A 153 2.08 15.84 -0.01
C LEU A 153 0.60 15.58 -0.29
N ALA A 154 -0.21 16.62 -0.42
CA ALA A 154 -1.66 16.54 -0.61
C ALA A 154 -2.34 15.51 0.32
N PRO A 155 -2.12 15.56 1.65
CA PRO A 155 -2.51 14.50 2.57
C PRO A 155 -4.02 14.41 2.76
N VAL A 156 -4.52 13.20 3.00
CA VAL A 156 -5.85 12.99 3.57
C VAL A 156 -5.73 13.15 5.08
N THR A 157 -6.31 14.22 5.63
CA THR A 157 -6.19 14.56 7.07
C THR A 157 -7.51 14.52 7.82
N HIS A 158 -8.63 14.45 7.13
CA HIS A 158 -9.98 14.45 7.68
C HIS A 158 -10.95 13.75 6.72
N GLU A 159 -12.16 13.49 7.19
CA GLU A 159 -13.21 12.91 6.36
C GLU A 159 -13.51 13.82 5.15
N TRP A 160 -13.59 13.19 3.99
CA TRP A 160 -13.94 13.90 2.76
C TRP A 160 -15.44 14.12 2.70
N GLY A 161 -15.90 15.31 2.98
CA GLY A 161 -17.34 15.69 3.03
C GLY A 161 -18.08 15.66 1.71
N GLY A 162 -17.49 15.20 0.63
CA GLY A 162 -18.04 15.27 -0.74
C GLY A 162 -18.51 13.95 -1.35
N GLY A 163 -18.67 12.88 -0.60
CA GLY A 163 -19.17 11.60 -1.14
C GLY A 163 -18.34 11.01 -2.28
N GLY A 164 -17.11 11.46 -2.48
CA GLY A 164 -16.23 11.10 -3.58
C GLY A 164 -15.54 9.74 -3.42
N GLN A 165 -16.21 8.76 -2.84
CA GLN A 165 -15.77 7.38 -2.98
C GLN A 165 -15.98 6.97 -4.44
N ALA A 166 -14.90 6.52 -5.08
CA ALA A 166 -15.02 5.99 -6.42
C ALA A 166 -16.13 4.92 -6.46
N TRP A 167 -17.02 5.01 -7.44
CA TRP A 167 -18.22 4.18 -7.58
C TRP A 167 -17.96 2.68 -7.37
N TYR A 168 -16.78 2.19 -7.77
CA TYR A 168 -16.38 0.80 -7.61
C TYR A 168 -16.22 0.35 -6.14
N ASN A 169 -15.95 1.27 -5.21
CA ASN A 169 -15.88 0.94 -3.78
C ASN A 169 -17.24 0.48 -3.25
N SER A 170 -18.33 1.05 -3.78
CA SER A 170 -19.69 0.64 -3.42
C SER A 170 -20.00 -0.80 -3.81
N PHE A 171 -19.36 -1.32 -4.85
CA PHE A 171 -19.50 -2.72 -5.27
C PHE A 171 -18.48 -3.65 -4.59
N ALA A 172 -17.33 -3.13 -4.20
CA ALA A 172 -16.30 -3.90 -3.51
C ALA A 172 -16.61 -4.10 -2.02
N ALA A 173 -17.41 -3.21 -1.39
CA ALA A 173 -17.70 -3.25 0.03
C ALA A 173 -18.66 -4.38 0.48
N PRO A 174 -19.75 -4.77 -0.25
CA PRO A 174 -20.68 -5.79 0.21
C PRO A 174 -20.02 -7.16 0.35
N PRO A 175 -20.25 -7.91 1.46
CA PRO A 175 -19.54 -9.13 1.79
C PRO A 175 -19.78 -10.30 0.82
N LEU A 176 -20.89 -10.31 0.10
CA LEU A 176 -21.22 -11.36 -0.88
C LEU A 176 -20.72 -11.05 -2.30
N VAL A 177 -20.73 -9.78 -2.69
CA VAL A 177 -20.40 -9.33 -4.06
C VAL A 177 -18.97 -8.80 -4.12
N GLY A 178 -18.53 -8.15 -3.06
CA GLY A 178 -17.25 -7.48 -2.99
C GLY A 178 -16.04 -8.38 -3.33
N PRO A 179 -15.92 -9.59 -2.77
CA PRO A 179 -14.82 -10.48 -3.11
C PRO A 179 -14.73 -10.85 -4.60
N VAL A 180 -15.88 -11.07 -5.25
CA VAL A 180 -15.93 -11.37 -6.70
C VAL A 180 -15.63 -10.10 -7.52
N PHE A 181 -16.23 -8.98 -7.14
CA PHE A 181 -16.02 -7.71 -7.84
C PHE A 181 -14.58 -7.22 -7.72
N SER A 182 -13.96 -7.35 -6.55
CA SER A 182 -12.56 -6.95 -6.34
C SER A 182 -11.57 -7.73 -7.22
N GLN A 183 -11.88 -8.97 -7.58
CA GLN A 183 -11.09 -9.74 -8.55
C GLN A 183 -11.17 -9.20 -9.99
N LEU A 184 -12.20 -8.45 -10.31
CA LEU A 184 -12.39 -7.82 -11.63
C LEU A 184 -11.79 -6.40 -11.71
N LEU A 185 -11.51 -5.76 -10.58
CA LEU A 185 -10.95 -4.41 -10.54
C LEU A 185 -9.69 -4.24 -11.39
N PRO A 186 -8.74 -5.19 -11.42
CA PRO A 186 -7.56 -5.07 -12.28
C PRO A 186 -7.88 -5.02 -13.77
N LEU A 187 -9.08 -5.45 -14.18
CA LEU A 187 -9.51 -5.52 -15.59
C LEU A 187 -10.37 -4.32 -16.00
N VAL A 188 -11.04 -3.67 -15.04
CA VAL A 188 -12.06 -2.63 -15.31
C VAL A 188 -11.84 -1.33 -14.52
N GLY A 189 -10.87 -1.33 -13.60
CA GLY A 189 -10.57 -0.17 -12.76
C GLY A 189 -9.91 0.97 -13.53
N PRO A 190 -10.03 2.21 -13.05
CA PRO A 190 -9.33 3.35 -13.64
C PRO A 190 -7.81 3.20 -13.45
N GLY A 191 -7.05 3.56 -14.47
CA GLY A 191 -5.58 3.56 -14.40
C GLY A 191 -4.90 2.39 -15.13
N GLN A 192 -5.60 1.82 -16.11
CA GLN A 192 -4.99 0.88 -17.07
C GLN A 192 -4.10 1.62 -18.07
#